data_31e8a973a880e20f9559bcc8d8dd1871
#
_entry.id   31e8a973a880e20f9559bcc8d8dd1871
#
_cell.length_a   1.000
_cell.length_b   1.000
_cell.length_c   1.000
_cell.angle_alpha   90.00
_cell.angle_beta   90.00
_cell.angle_gamma   90.00
#
_symmetry.space_group_name_H-M   'P 1'
#
loop_
_entity.id
_entity.type
_entity.pdbx_description
1 polymer ?
#
loop_
_entity_poly.entity_id
_entity_poly.type
_entity_poly.pdbx_seq_one_letter_code
_entity_poly.pdbx_strand_id
1 'polypeptide(L)'
;MTENSDSGTFGRYQEVPVEHLAPEMKAAYEFTVDMRGHLPGPSKIWLANPRLLQNITPTGAYFQTESTLTKAEIEIATNLINGKWHAAYSNSEHEQIGQAGGMAPHKVQALIAGLPTSFDDPRQQVVYDLTSALIGPRVVPQGLYQRARELLGDKGIVDVTVLLGWFTGVSLTLTAYDVPSHAAGLIP
;
A
#
# COMPACT_ATOMS: atom_id res chain seq x y z
N MET A 1 -23.05 -22.88 26.22
CA MET A 1 -22.20 -21.74 25.77
C MET A 1 -22.03 -21.94 24.28
N THR A 2 -22.83 -21.32 23.47
CA THR A 2 -22.71 -21.32 22.02
C THR A 2 -21.62 -20.32 21.68
N GLU A 3 -20.46 -20.82 21.23
CA GLU A 3 -19.44 -20.00 20.61
C GLU A 3 -20.06 -19.31 19.42
N ASN A 4 -20.15 -17.99 19.50
CA ASN A 4 -20.53 -17.15 18.39
C ASN A 4 -19.34 -17.08 17.43
N SER A 5 -19.27 -18.03 16.48
CA SER A 5 -18.18 -18.20 15.54
C SER A 5 -18.20 -17.19 14.35
N ASP A 6 -19.03 -16.15 14.43
CA ASP A 6 -19.23 -15.17 13.37
C ASP A 6 -18.74 -13.75 13.69
N SER A 7 -17.82 -13.59 14.61
CA SER A 7 -17.13 -12.31 14.75
C SER A 7 -15.96 -12.26 13.78
N GLY A 8 -16.23 -11.91 12.53
CA GLY A 8 -15.17 -11.65 11.58
C GLY A 8 -14.37 -10.44 12.04
N THR A 9 -13.09 -10.67 12.32
CA THR A 9 -12.17 -9.59 12.66
C THR A 9 -11.14 -9.44 11.54
N PHE A 10 -10.79 -8.21 11.27
CA PHE A 10 -9.65 -7.88 10.42
C PHE A 10 -8.53 -7.35 11.33
N GLY A 11 -7.71 -8.24 11.84
CA GLY A 11 -6.83 -7.97 12.98
C GLY A 11 -7.65 -7.67 14.25
N ARG A 12 -7.36 -6.56 14.90
CA ARG A 12 -8.12 -6.07 16.08
C ARG A 12 -9.41 -5.34 15.69
N TYR A 13 -9.62 -5.05 14.41
CA TYR A 13 -10.82 -4.37 13.94
C TYR A 13 -11.99 -5.35 13.85
N GLN A 14 -13.07 -5.05 14.55
CA GLN A 14 -14.32 -5.80 14.44
C GLN A 14 -15.09 -5.29 13.22
N GLU A 15 -15.19 -6.11 12.17
CA GLU A 15 -15.96 -5.76 10.99
C GLU A 15 -17.48 -5.86 11.27
N VAL A 16 -18.21 -5.02 10.56
CA VAL A 16 -19.67 -5.07 10.50
C VAL A 16 -20.06 -5.59 9.12
N PRO A 17 -20.93 -6.61 9.00
CA PRO A 17 -21.44 -7.09 7.71
C PRO A 17 -22.03 -5.94 6.88
N VAL A 18 -21.87 -6.00 5.56
CA VAL A 18 -22.25 -4.90 4.65
C VAL A 18 -23.72 -4.52 4.78
N GLU A 19 -24.60 -5.51 5.03
CA GLU A 19 -26.02 -5.33 5.25
C GLU A 19 -26.37 -4.58 6.55
N HIS A 20 -25.46 -4.56 7.51
CA HIS A 20 -25.62 -3.91 8.82
C HIS A 20 -24.82 -2.61 8.96
N LEU A 21 -24.13 -2.17 7.90
CA LEU A 21 -23.41 -0.90 7.92
C LEU A 21 -24.36 0.27 8.14
N ALA A 22 -23.95 1.20 9.00
CA ALA A 22 -24.65 2.49 9.14
C ALA A 22 -24.67 3.22 7.77
N PRO A 23 -25.69 4.05 7.50
CA PRO A 23 -25.86 4.68 6.17
C PRO A 23 -24.62 5.39 5.65
N GLU A 24 -23.90 6.11 6.50
CA GLU A 24 -22.65 6.81 6.10
C GLU A 24 -21.51 5.84 5.77
N MET A 25 -21.37 4.76 6.53
CA MET A 25 -20.39 3.70 6.26
C MET A 25 -20.72 2.98 4.97
N LYS A 26 -21.99 2.68 4.73
CA LYS A 26 -22.47 2.02 3.50
C LYS A 26 -22.18 2.89 2.28
N ALA A 27 -22.46 4.18 2.33
CA ALA A 27 -22.15 5.11 1.26
C ALA A 27 -20.64 5.18 0.96
N ALA A 28 -19.79 5.16 1.99
CA ALA A 28 -18.34 5.14 1.82
C ALA A 28 -17.83 3.79 1.28
N TYR A 29 -18.43 2.68 1.69
CA TYR A 29 -18.17 1.36 1.14
C TYR A 29 -18.48 1.32 -0.37
N GLU A 30 -19.71 1.69 -0.74
CA GLU A 30 -20.17 1.71 -2.13
C GLU A 30 -19.29 2.61 -3.01
N PHE A 31 -18.97 3.81 -2.52
CA PHE A 31 -18.04 4.74 -3.20
C PHE A 31 -16.66 4.11 -3.43
N THR A 32 -16.13 3.42 -2.42
CA THR A 32 -14.80 2.79 -2.53
C THR A 32 -14.81 1.62 -3.50
N VAL A 33 -15.83 0.76 -3.45
CA VAL A 33 -15.98 -0.39 -4.35
C VAL A 33 -16.19 0.08 -5.79
N ASP A 34 -17.00 1.11 -6.02
CA ASP A 34 -17.21 1.68 -7.36
C ASP A 34 -15.90 2.21 -7.95
N MET A 35 -15.09 2.91 -7.16
CA MET A 35 -13.84 3.50 -7.63
C MET A 35 -12.69 2.50 -7.77
N ARG A 36 -12.61 1.48 -6.92
CA ARG A 36 -11.46 0.55 -6.80
C ARG A 36 -11.75 -0.84 -7.32
N GLY A 37 -13.00 -1.19 -7.62
CA GLY A 37 -13.46 -2.53 -7.99
C GLY A 37 -13.65 -3.49 -6.81
N HIS A 38 -13.17 -3.15 -5.62
CA HIS A 38 -13.29 -3.92 -4.37
C HIS A 38 -13.02 -3.02 -3.17
N LEU A 39 -13.24 -3.53 -1.95
CA LEU A 39 -12.83 -2.85 -0.72
C LEU A 39 -11.41 -3.30 -0.31
N PRO A 40 -10.34 -2.48 -0.48
CA PRO A 40 -9.00 -2.84 -0.08
C PRO A 40 -8.88 -3.10 1.42
N GLY A 41 -7.95 -3.98 1.83
CA GLY A 41 -7.76 -4.37 3.24
C GLY A 41 -7.75 -3.20 4.23
N PRO A 42 -6.87 -2.18 4.09
CA PRO A 42 -6.88 -1.04 5.03
C PRO A 42 -8.19 -0.25 5.01
N SER A 43 -8.92 -0.24 3.87
CA SER A 43 -10.22 0.44 3.76
C SER A 43 -11.30 -0.18 4.63
N LYS A 44 -11.19 -1.48 4.95
CA LYS A 44 -12.07 -2.14 5.92
C LYS A 44 -12.02 -1.43 7.28
N ILE A 45 -10.83 -1.08 7.73
CA ILE A 45 -10.61 -0.36 8.99
C ILE A 45 -11.05 1.12 8.85
N TRP A 46 -10.74 1.73 7.72
CA TRP A 46 -11.08 3.15 7.47
C TRP A 46 -12.58 3.40 7.34
N LEU A 47 -13.41 2.36 7.15
CA LEU A 47 -14.87 2.46 7.28
C LEU A 47 -15.30 3.01 8.65
N ALA A 48 -14.50 2.86 9.70
CA ALA A 48 -14.76 3.50 10.99
C ALA A 48 -14.77 5.05 10.92
N ASN A 49 -14.20 5.63 9.85
CA ASN A 49 -14.26 7.06 9.53
C ASN A 49 -14.66 7.24 8.06
N PRO A 50 -15.97 7.15 7.74
CA PRO A 50 -16.48 7.12 6.37
C PRO A 50 -16.05 8.34 5.54
N ARG A 51 -16.07 9.53 6.16
CA ARG A 51 -15.66 10.77 5.49
C ARG A 51 -14.17 10.75 5.13
N LEU A 52 -13.30 10.25 6.02
CA LEU A 52 -11.88 10.09 5.72
C LEU A 52 -11.70 9.12 4.56
N LEU A 53 -12.35 7.94 4.62
CA LEU A 53 -12.25 6.93 3.57
C LEU A 53 -12.61 7.50 2.20
N GLN A 54 -13.72 8.23 2.07
CA GLN A 54 -14.12 8.86 0.81
C GLN A 54 -13.08 9.86 0.30
N ASN A 55 -12.45 10.63 1.19
CA ASN A 55 -11.45 11.63 0.81
C ASN A 55 -10.13 11.02 0.36
N ILE A 56 -9.74 9.86 0.89
CA ILE A 56 -8.44 9.24 0.58
C ILE A 56 -8.53 8.15 -0.50
N THR A 57 -9.69 7.54 -0.73
CA THR A 57 -9.89 6.52 -1.77
C THR A 57 -9.39 6.96 -3.16
N PRO A 58 -9.63 8.22 -3.62
CA PRO A 58 -9.11 8.68 -4.91
C PRO A 58 -7.59 8.62 -5.03
N THR A 59 -6.86 8.82 -3.94
CA THR A 59 -5.38 8.69 -3.96
C THR A 59 -4.95 7.25 -4.29
N GLY A 60 -5.60 6.27 -3.68
CA GLY A 60 -5.32 4.87 -4.00
C GLY A 60 -5.70 4.49 -5.43
N ALA A 61 -6.82 5.02 -5.95
CA ALA A 61 -7.25 4.82 -7.33
C ALA A 61 -6.26 5.44 -8.32
N TYR A 62 -5.75 6.64 -8.04
CA TYR A 62 -4.75 7.32 -8.86
C TYR A 62 -3.52 6.42 -9.13
N PHE A 63 -2.99 5.76 -8.11
CA PHE A 63 -1.83 4.87 -8.28
C PHE A 63 -2.14 3.61 -9.09
N GLN A 64 -3.39 3.23 -9.24
CA GLN A 64 -3.77 2.09 -10.09
C GLN A 64 -3.88 2.46 -11.57
N THR A 65 -4.29 3.69 -11.90
CA THR A 65 -4.77 4.04 -13.25
C THR A 65 -4.10 5.26 -13.89
N GLU A 66 -3.54 6.18 -13.11
CA GLU A 66 -3.12 7.50 -13.59
C GLU A 66 -1.67 7.86 -13.29
N SER A 67 -1.01 7.14 -12.38
CA SER A 67 0.37 7.39 -11.99
C SER A 67 1.33 7.26 -13.19
N THR A 68 2.39 8.05 -13.19
CA THR A 68 3.47 7.92 -14.19
C THR A 68 4.40 6.74 -13.92
N LEU A 69 4.29 6.15 -12.73
CA LEU A 69 5.05 4.98 -12.35
C LEU A 69 4.45 3.72 -12.97
N THR A 70 5.30 2.84 -13.43
CA THR A 70 4.89 1.50 -13.85
C THR A 70 4.48 0.65 -12.64
N LYS A 71 3.73 -0.42 -12.87
CA LYS A 71 3.35 -1.36 -11.79
C LYS A 71 4.57 -1.90 -11.05
N ALA A 72 5.65 -2.22 -11.76
CA ALA A 72 6.88 -2.69 -11.14
C ALA A 72 7.54 -1.63 -10.26
N GLU A 73 7.56 -0.37 -10.71
CA GLU A 73 8.09 0.75 -9.93
C GLU A 73 7.26 1.01 -8.66
N ILE A 74 5.92 0.92 -8.75
CA ILE A 74 5.03 1.00 -7.60
C ILE A 74 5.34 -0.13 -6.60
N GLU A 75 5.48 -1.37 -7.07
CA GLU A 75 5.75 -2.50 -6.18
C GLU A 75 7.14 -2.45 -5.54
N ILE A 76 8.15 -1.89 -6.21
CA ILE A 76 9.47 -1.63 -5.60
C ILE A 76 9.32 -0.69 -4.40
N ALA A 77 8.67 0.45 -4.58
CA ALA A 77 8.48 1.42 -3.51
C ALA A 77 7.59 0.88 -2.38
N THR A 78 6.50 0.20 -2.74
CA THR A 78 5.52 -0.35 -1.80
C THR A 78 6.14 -1.45 -0.92
N ASN A 79 6.87 -2.40 -1.49
CA ASN A 79 7.50 -3.47 -0.70
C ASN A 79 8.56 -2.93 0.26
N LEU A 80 9.33 -1.91 -0.15
CA LEU A 80 10.28 -1.24 0.74
C LEU A 80 9.61 -0.58 1.94
N ILE A 81 8.51 0.17 1.71
CA ILE A 81 7.84 0.90 2.80
C ILE A 81 7.08 -0.05 3.72
N ASN A 82 6.42 -1.06 3.16
CA ASN A 82 5.71 -2.08 3.94
C ASN A 82 6.68 -2.89 4.82
N GLY A 83 7.84 -3.25 4.28
CA GLY A 83 8.91 -3.93 5.03
C GLY A 83 9.42 -3.07 6.18
N LYS A 84 9.65 -1.79 5.94
CA LYS A 84 10.07 -0.84 7.00
C LYS A 84 9.09 -0.78 8.18
N TRP A 85 7.79 -0.82 7.92
CA TRP A 85 6.76 -0.71 8.95
C TRP A 85 6.28 -2.07 9.47
N HIS A 86 6.84 -3.18 8.97
CA HIS A 86 6.45 -4.54 9.35
C HIS A 86 4.95 -4.80 9.20
N ALA A 87 4.33 -4.23 8.16
CA ALA A 87 2.91 -4.39 7.88
C ALA A 87 2.63 -5.77 7.28
N ALA A 88 2.47 -6.78 8.13
CA ALA A 88 2.42 -8.20 7.74
C ALA A 88 1.39 -8.49 6.64
N TYR A 89 0.17 -7.96 6.75
CA TYR A 89 -0.86 -8.09 5.73
C TYR A 89 -0.41 -7.50 4.39
N SER A 90 0.02 -6.23 4.39
CA SER A 90 0.42 -5.54 3.17
C SER A 90 1.68 -6.15 2.54
N ASN A 91 2.64 -6.63 3.35
CA ASN A 91 3.79 -7.38 2.85
C ASN A 91 3.36 -8.63 2.08
N SER A 92 2.44 -9.43 2.63
CA SER A 92 1.95 -10.65 2.00
C SER A 92 1.25 -10.38 0.66
N GLU A 93 0.40 -9.35 0.62
CA GLU A 93 -0.31 -8.97 -0.61
C GLU A 93 0.65 -8.46 -1.69
N HIS A 94 1.52 -7.52 -1.34
CA HIS A 94 2.44 -6.90 -2.30
C HIS A 94 3.61 -7.78 -2.70
N GLU A 95 4.01 -8.76 -1.88
CA GLU A 95 4.93 -9.83 -2.31
C GLU A 95 4.35 -10.60 -3.50
N GLN A 96 3.09 -11.02 -3.39
CA GLN A 96 2.40 -11.75 -4.45
C GLN A 96 2.22 -10.89 -5.71
N ILE A 97 1.78 -9.62 -5.55
CA ILE A 97 1.59 -8.69 -6.67
C ILE A 97 2.91 -8.43 -7.38
N GLY A 98 4.00 -8.18 -6.66
CA GLY A 98 5.32 -7.95 -7.21
C GLY A 98 5.84 -9.15 -8.01
N GLN A 99 5.69 -10.35 -7.48
CA GLN A 99 6.09 -11.59 -8.16
C GLN A 99 5.22 -11.87 -9.40
N ALA A 100 3.91 -11.70 -9.29
CA ALA A 100 2.99 -11.83 -10.43
C ALA A 100 3.26 -10.79 -11.53
N GLY A 101 3.77 -9.61 -11.15
CA GLY A 101 4.25 -8.57 -12.06
C GLY A 101 5.60 -8.85 -12.72
N GLY A 102 6.20 -10.01 -12.45
CA GLY A 102 7.48 -10.46 -13.06
C GLY A 102 8.73 -10.10 -12.27
N MET A 103 8.61 -9.52 -11.08
CA MET A 103 9.77 -9.29 -10.23
C MET A 103 10.28 -10.61 -9.63
N ALA A 104 11.58 -10.86 -9.73
CA ALA A 104 12.18 -12.08 -9.20
C ALA A 104 11.92 -12.22 -7.68
N PRO A 105 11.48 -13.38 -7.16
CA PRO A 105 11.11 -13.55 -5.77
C PRO A 105 12.17 -13.09 -4.77
N HIS A 106 13.45 -13.38 -5.03
CA HIS A 106 14.54 -12.96 -4.16
C HIS A 106 14.70 -11.42 -4.06
N LYS A 107 14.33 -10.68 -5.13
CA LYS A 107 14.35 -9.21 -5.12
C LYS A 107 13.21 -8.67 -4.27
N VAL A 108 12.01 -9.21 -4.41
CA VAL A 108 10.86 -8.83 -3.57
C VAL A 108 11.15 -9.09 -2.09
N GLN A 109 11.68 -10.26 -1.77
CA GLN A 109 12.09 -10.61 -0.41
C GLN A 109 13.17 -9.67 0.14
N ALA A 110 14.15 -9.29 -0.69
CA ALA A 110 15.17 -8.31 -0.29
C ALA A 110 14.56 -6.94 0.03
N LEU A 111 13.59 -6.46 -0.79
CA LEU A 111 12.89 -5.21 -0.54
C LEU A 111 12.15 -5.24 0.81
N ILE A 112 11.38 -6.29 1.07
CA ILE A 112 10.62 -6.46 2.32
C ILE A 112 11.55 -6.58 3.53
N ALA A 113 12.68 -7.28 3.38
CA ALA A 113 13.66 -7.44 4.45
C ALA A 113 14.56 -6.21 4.65
N GLY A 114 14.45 -5.20 3.82
CA GLY A 114 15.34 -4.03 3.85
C GLY A 114 16.80 -4.36 3.49
N LEU A 115 17.01 -5.46 2.74
CA LEU A 115 18.32 -5.86 2.26
C LEU A 115 18.67 -5.17 0.94
N PRO A 116 19.96 -4.92 0.68
CA PRO A 116 20.39 -4.35 -0.59
C PRO A 116 19.95 -5.22 -1.78
N THR A 117 19.42 -4.57 -2.81
CA THR A 117 19.11 -5.19 -4.10
C THR A 117 19.38 -4.20 -5.23
N SER A 118 19.27 -4.64 -6.47
CA SER A 118 19.48 -3.78 -7.65
C SER A 118 18.55 -4.17 -8.80
N PHE A 119 18.36 -3.25 -9.73
CA PHE A 119 17.51 -3.41 -10.91
C PHE A 119 18.28 -3.02 -12.17
N ASP A 120 18.11 -3.81 -13.24
CA ASP A 120 18.78 -3.55 -14.53
C ASP A 120 18.11 -2.38 -15.28
N ASP A 121 16.80 -2.17 -15.07
CA ASP A 121 16.07 -1.02 -15.59
C ASP A 121 16.45 0.24 -14.81
N PRO A 122 17.00 1.29 -15.48
CA PRO A 122 17.43 2.51 -14.81
C PRO A 122 16.31 3.25 -14.06
N ARG A 123 15.05 3.18 -14.54
CA ARG A 123 13.92 3.79 -13.87
C ARG A 123 13.56 3.04 -12.58
N GLN A 124 13.53 1.71 -12.62
CA GLN A 124 13.32 0.88 -11.43
C GLN A 124 14.43 1.11 -10.40
N GLN A 125 15.70 1.18 -10.86
CA GLN A 125 16.83 1.44 -9.97
C GLN A 125 16.72 2.81 -9.31
N VAL A 126 16.35 3.86 -10.03
CA VAL A 126 16.22 5.20 -9.43
C VAL A 126 15.02 5.30 -8.48
N VAL A 127 13.92 4.58 -8.73
CA VAL A 127 12.80 4.48 -7.79
C VAL A 127 13.24 3.78 -6.51
N TYR A 128 13.99 2.68 -6.63
CA TYR A 128 14.57 1.99 -5.49
C TYR A 128 15.50 2.89 -4.67
N ASP A 129 16.45 3.59 -5.33
CA ASP A 129 17.41 4.48 -4.68
C ASP A 129 16.70 5.66 -3.98
N LEU A 130 15.73 6.28 -4.66
CA LEU A 130 14.97 7.41 -4.14
C LEU A 130 14.11 7.00 -2.93
N THR A 131 13.42 5.87 -3.05
CA THR A 131 12.62 5.30 -1.96
C THR A 131 13.51 4.98 -0.76
N SER A 132 14.64 4.30 -0.97
CA SER A 132 15.59 3.93 0.09
C SER A 132 16.14 5.15 0.82
N ALA A 133 16.43 6.24 0.09
CA ALA A 133 16.88 7.49 0.70
C ALA A 133 15.78 8.15 1.53
N LEU A 134 14.54 8.17 1.04
CA LEU A 134 13.41 8.84 1.70
C LEU A 134 12.88 8.11 2.92
N ILE A 135 12.89 6.77 2.93
CA ILE A 135 12.49 5.98 4.10
C ILE A 135 13.55 5.97 5.22
N GLY A 136 14.81 6.26 4.87
CA GLY A 136 15.82 6.58 5.85
C GLY A 136 15.90 8.09 6.01
N PRO A 137 15.43 8.74 7.09
CA PRO A 137 15.14 10.18 7.18
C PRO A 137 16.33 11.06 6.78
N ARG A 138 16.57 11.17 5.48
CA ARG A 138 17.69 11.89 4.89
C ARG A 138 17.22 12.80 3.77
N VAL A 139 17.87 13.93 3.61
CA VAL A 139 17.74 14.73 2.39
C VAL A 139 18.28 13.91 1.21
N VAL A 140 17.54 13.87 0.13
CA VAL A 140 17.96 13.17 -1.08
C VAL A 140 19.24 13.83 -1.62
N PRO A 141 20.34 13.08 -1.81
CA PRO A 141 21.57 13.62 -2.36
C PRO A 141 21.35 14.25 -3.73
N GLN A 142 22.05 15.35 -4.03
CA GLN A 142 21.87 16.11 -5.26
C GLN A 142 22.03 15.24 -6.52
N GLY A 143 23.02 14.35 -6.57
CA GLY A 143 23.23 13.46 -7.71
C GLY A 143 22.09 12.44 -7.91
N LEU A 144 21.48 11.95 -6.82
CA LEU A 144 20.31 11.07 -6.89
C LEU A 144 19.08 11.86 -7.38
N TYR A 145 18.86 13.08 -6.86
CA TYR A 145 17.79 13.94 -7.32
C TYR A 145 17.88 14.24 -8.83
N GLN A 146 19.07 14.56 -9.33
CA GLN A 146 19.28 14.81 -10.75
C GLN A 146 18.95 13.58 -11.60
N ARG A 147 19.45 12.39 -11.25
CA ARG A 147 19.11 11.15 -11.95
C ARG A 147 17.60 10.86 -11.91
N ALA A 148 16.97 11.06 -10.74
CA ALA A 148 15.53 10.88 -10.63
C ALA A 148 14.76 11.86 -11.53
N ARG A 149 15.19 13.11 -11.61
CA ARG A 149 14.58 14.11 -12.48
C ARG A 149 14.76 13.78 -13.97
N GLU A 150 15.92 13.28 -14.38
CA GLU A 150 16.19 12.85 -15.75
C GLU A 150 15.33 11.66 -16.18
N LEU A 151 15.16 10.67 -15.29
CA LEU A 151 14.45 9.43 -15.62
C LEU A 151 12.95 9.46 -15.37
N LEU A 152 12.52 10.13 -14.30
CA LEU A 152 11.11 10.16 -13.87
C LEU A 152 10.41 11.49 -14.18
N GLY A 153 11.18 12.58 -14.34
CA GLY A 153 10.66 13.94 -14.35
C GLY A 153 10.14 14.38 -12.99
N ASP A 154 9.72 15.64 -12.87
CA ASP A 154 9.20 16.17 -11.62
C ASP A 154 7.88 15.45 -11.21
N LYS A 155 7.04 15.08 -12.17
CA LYS A 155 5.80 14.34 -11.91
C LYS A 155 6.07 12.98 -11.28
N GLY A 156 7.04 12.21 -11.81
CA GLY A 156 7.39 10.89 -11.27
C GLY A 156 8.02 10.99 -9.86
N ILE A 157 8.81 12.03 -9.58
CA ILE A 157 9.33 12.28 -8.22
C ILE A 157 8.18 12.56 -7.25
N VAL A 158 7.19 13.36 -7.65
CA VAL A 158 6.00 13.62 -6.84
C VAL A 158 5.21 12.32 -6.63
N ASP A 159 5.03 11.51 -7.68
CA ASP A 159 4.35 10.22 -7.56
C ASP A 159 5.04 9.31 -6.54
N VAL A 160 6.37 9.17 -6.58
CA VAL A 160 7.12 8.37 -5.58
C VAL A 160 6.90 8.92 -4.16
N THR A 161 7.02 10.22 -3.96
CA THR A 161 6.91 10.81 -2.61
C THR A 161 5.52 10.66 -2.03
N VAL A 162 4.48 10.86 -2.85
CA VAL A 162 3.07 10.69 -2.41
C VAL A 162 2.73 9.23 -2.19
N LEU A 163 3.23 8.32 -3.05
CA LEU A 163 3.09 6.87 -2.88
C LEU A 163 3.66 6.40 -1.53
N LEU A 164 4.84 6.90 -1.15
CA LEU A 164 5.44 6.56 0.15
C LEU A 164 4.60 7.07 1.32
N GLY A 165 4.06 8.28 1.22
CA GLY A 165 3.13 8.81 2.23
C GLY A 165 1.86 7.97 2.35
N TRP A 166 1.29 7.58 1.21
CA TRP A 166 0.12 6.72 1.12
C TRP A 166 0.36 5.37 1.81
N PHE A 167 1.40 4.63 1.40
CA PHE A 167 1.70 3.32 1.97
C PHE A 167 2.23 3.39 3.40
N THR A 168 2.80 4.51 3.83
CA THR A 168 3.06 4.75 5.26
C THR A 168 1.75 4.77 6.04
N GLY A 169 0.74 5.50 5.60
CA GLY A 169 -0.58 5.52 6.23
C GLY A 169 -1.25 4.15 6.24
N VAL A 170 -1.21 3.42 5.12
CA VAL A 170 -1.67 2.03 4.99
C VAL A 170 -0.99 1.14 6.03
N SER A 171 0.35 1.15 6.06
CA SER A 171 1.15 0.29 6.93
C SER A 171 0.91 0.60 8.42
N LEU A 172 0.85 1.88 8.79
CA LEU A 172 0.57 2.30 10.17
C LEU A 172 -0.83 1.85 10.62
N THR A 173 -1.83 1.94 9.73
CA THR A 173 -3.18 1.44 10.02
C THR A 173 -3.16 -0.06 10.28
N LEU A 174 -2.60 -0.83 9.36
CA LEU A 174 -2.55 -2.29 9.47
C LEU A 174 -1.76 -2.76 10.70
N THR A 175 -0.65 -2.09 11.01
CA THR A 175 0.17 -2.40 12.20
C THR A 175 -0.55 -2.02 13.50
N ALA A 176 -1.22 -0.86 13.55
CA ALA A 176 -1.98 -0.44 14.73
C ALA A 176 -3.11 -1.43 15.09
N TYR A 177 -3.72 -2.02 14.08
CA TYR A 177 -4.76 -3.03 14.24
C TYR A 177 -4.23 -4.47 14.24
N ASP A 178 -2.92 -4.66 14.21
CA ASP A 178 -2.25 -5.97 14.26
C ASP A 178 -2.85 -6.97 13.26
N VAL A 179 -2.98 -6.52 12.01
CA VAL A 179 -3.59 -7.32 10.94
C VAL A 179 -2.58 -8.37 10.47
N PRO A 180 -2.87 -9.68 10.67
CA PRO A 180 -1.96 -10.74 10.28
C PRO A 180 -1.90 -10.91 8.76
N SER A 181 -0.83 -11.56 8.28
CA SER A 181 -0.77 -12.03 6.89
C SER A 181 -1.99 -12.87 6.55
N HIS A 182 -2.53 -12.69 5.35
CA HIS A 182 -3.68 -13.45 4.85
C HIS A 182 -4.99 -13.28 5.65
N ALA A 183 -5.15 -12.20 6.41
CA ALA A 183 -6.42 -11.89 7.05
C ALA A 183 -7.53 -11.73 6.00
N ALA A 184 -8.60 -12.51 6.11
CA ALA A 184 -9.73 -12.42 5.17
C ALA A 184 -10.77 -11.38 5.61
N GLY A 185 -11.16 -11.39 6.89
CA GLY A 185 -12.24 -10.57 7.41
C GLY A 185 -13.64 -11.08 6.97
N LEU A 186 -14.67 -10.26 7.23
CA LEU A 186 -16.07 -10.54 6.82
C LEU A 186 -16.40 -9.94 5.44
N ILE A 187 -15.87 -8.76 5.16
CA ILE A 187 -16.15 -8.04 3.91
C ILE A 187 -15.15 -8.54 2.85
N PRO A 188 -15.60 -9.06 1.71
CA PRO A 188 -14.74 -9.55 0.65
C PRO A 188 -13.93 -8.45 -0.03
#